data_a334e8111ec92161749a31b758eaec97
#
_entry.id   a334e8111ec92161749a31b758eaec97
#
_cell.length_a   1.000
_cell.length_b   1.000
_cell.length_c   1.000
_cell.angle_alpha   90.00
_cell.angle_beta   90.00
_cell.angle_gamma   90.00
#
_symmetry.space_group_name_H-M   'P 1'
#
loop_
_entity.id
_entity.type
_entity.pdbx_description
1 polymer ?
#
loop_
_entity_poly.entity_id
_entity_poly.type
_entity_poly.pdbx_seq_one_letter_code
_entity_poly.pdbx_strand_id
1 'polypeptide(L)'
;MDMLPVDRASAERWLLGTDEMVVLATGAQTGGAIFAVEIRIPPGGGPPVMHRHQPGEIFHVLEGEVIFYVGDPGGAVRRVTALAGDVVPLAGNTPHTIRNESARDAVVFVVHSPAGPMEGFARAAAALAASGPPSMEQLLAVAQENGVELLGPIPTPAG
;
A
#
# COMPACT_ATOMS: atom_id res chain seq x y z
N MET A 1 23.75 -11.55 -6.91
CA MET A 1 22.90 -10.47 -7.46
C MET A 1 22.39 -10.86 -8.85
N ASP A 2 21.66 -11.96 -8.95
CA ASP A 2 21.36 -12.59 -10.21
C ASP A 2 19.87 -12.55 -10.56
N MET A 3 19.24 -11.40 -10.33
CA MET A 3 17.80 -11.26 -10.49
C MET A 3 17.39 -10.12 -11.41
N LEU A 4 18.14 -9.88 -12.45
CA LEU A 4 17.76 -8.89 -13.46
C LEU A 4 17.60 -9.55 -14.85
N PRO A 5 16.46 -9.40 -15.49
CA PRO A 5 15.24 -8.73 -14.99
C PRO A 5 14.51 -9.55 -13.94
N VAL A 6 13.68 -8.89 -13.11
CA VAL A 6 12.77 -9.58 -12.19
C VAL A 6 11.69 -10.26 -13.03
N ASP A 7 11.58 -11.58 -12.92
CA ASP A 7 10.48 -12.30 -13.53
C ASP A 7 9.24 -12.18 -12.66
N ARG A 8 8.27 -11.41 -13.12
CA ARG A 8 7.00 -11.19 -12.42
C ARG A 8 6.26 -12.50 -12.10
N ALA A 9 6.38 -13.51 -12.95
CA ALA A 9 5.68 -14.78 -12.74
C ALA A 9 6.23 -15.59 -11.55
N SER A 10 7.53 -15.46 -11.29
CA SER A 10 8.21 -16.13 -10.17
C SER A 10 8.54 -15.20 -8.99
N ALA A 11 8.14 -13.94 -9.05
CA ALA A 11 8.37 -12.97 -7.98
C ALA A 11 7.62 -13.37 -6.70
N GLU A 12 8.18 -12.96 -5.57
CA GLU A 12 7.58 -13.17 -4.25
C GLU A 12 6.18 -12.53 -4.18
N ARG A 13 5.23 -13.26 -3.63
CA ARG A 13 3.84 -12.80 -3.47
C ARG A 13 3.41 -12.85 -2.02
N TRP A 14 2.72 -11.80 -1.59
CA TRP A 14 2.12 -11.73 -0.27
C TRP A 14 0.62 -11.49 -0.38
N LEU A 15 -0.14 -12.08 0.52
CA LEU A 15 -1.55 -11.80 0.69
C LEU A 15 -1.74 -10.92 1.92
N LEU A 16 -2.30 -9.74 1.73
CA LEU A 16 -2.63 -8.78 2.79
C LEU A 16 -4.14 -8.55 2.80
N GLY A 17 -4.85 -9.18 3.73
CA GLY A 17 -6.31 -9.21 3.66
C GLY A 17 -6.76 -9.92 2.40
N THR A 18 -7.47 -9.21 1.53
CA THR A 18 -7.90 -9.71 0.22
C THR A 18 -6.96 -9.27 -0.92
N ASP A 19 -5.99 -8.42 -0.64
CA ASP A 19 -5.10 -7.85 -1.65
C ASP A 19 -3.91 -8.77 -1.90
N GLU A 20 -3.60 -9.01 -3.17
CA GLU A 20 -2.39 -9.73 -3.58
C GLU A 20 -1.30 -8.75 -3.98
N MET A 21 -0.15 -8.85 -3.31
CA MET A 21 1.02 -8.02 -3.56
C MET A 21 2.12 -8.85 -4.21
N VAL A 22 2.61 -8.39 -5.36
CA VAL A 22 3.77 -8.96 -6.07
C VAL A 22 4.96 -8.07 -5.81
N VAL A 23 6.04 -8.61 -5.24
CA VAL A 23 7.26 -7.85 -4.91
C VAL A 23 8.14 -7.73 -6.14
N LEU A 24 8.35 -6.51 -6.64
CA LEU A 24 9.08 -6.24 -7.88
C LEU A 24 10.46 -5.62 -7.65
N ALA A 25 10.65 -4.87 -6.57
CA ALA A 25 11.96 -4.35 -6.16
C ALA A 25 12.03 -4.24 -4.65
N THR A 26 13.17 -4.60 -4.09
CA THR A 26 13.41 -4.58 -2.64
C THR A 26 14.50 -3.57 -2.28
N GLY A 27 14.54 -3.19 -1.01
CA GLY A 27 15.63 -2.38 -0.48
C GLY A 27 16.99 -3.06 -0.64
N ALA A 28 17.06 -4.38 -0.49
CA ALA A 28 18.30 -5.13 -0.69
C ALA A 28 18.84 -4.99 -2.13
N GLN A 29 17.97 -5.01 -3.13
CA GLN A 29 18.36 -4.86 -4.53
C GLN A 29 18.74 -3.42 -4.90
N THR A 30 18.22 -2.43 -4.17
CA THR A 30 18.36 -1.01 -4.51
C THR A 30 19.17 -0.20 -3.51
N GLY A 31 19.92 -0.87 -2.63
CA GLY A 31 20.71 -0.18 -1.61
C GLY A 31 19.87 0.61 -0.59
N GLY A 32 18.67 0.13 -0.30
CA GLY A 32 17.71 0.78 0.62
C GLY A 32 16.84 1.85 -0.02
N ALA A 33 16.99 2.12 -1.31
CA ALA A 33 16.34 3.26 -1.93
C ALA A 33 14.87 3.02 -2.28
N ILE A 34 14.54 1.84 -2.79
CA ILE A 34 13.22 1.58 -3.40
C ILE A 34 12.64 0.25 -2.93
N PHE A 35 11.36 0.30 -2.56
CA PHE A 35 10.48 -0.85 -2.47
C PHE A 35 9.34 -0.66 -3.47
N ALA A 36 9.23 -1.56 -4.44
CA ALA A 36 8.22 -1.48 -5.49
C ALA A 36 7.40 -2.77 -5.56
N VAL A 37 6.10 -2.62 -5.69
CA VAL A 37 5.15 -3.72 -5.70
C VAL A 37 4.06 -3.48 -6.75
N GLU A 38 3.45 -4.56 -7.20
CA GLU A 38 2.18 -4.52 -7.92
C GLU A 38 1.12 -5.12 -7.00
N ILE A 39 0.00 -4.43 -6.85
CA ILE A 39 -1.07 -4.85 -5.95
C ILE A 39 -2.33 -5.07 -6.76
N ARG A 40 -2.91 -6.26 -6.65
CA ARG A 40 -4.26 -6.57 -7.12
C ARG A 40 -5.23 -6.37 -5.97
N ILE A 41 -6.18 -5.46 -6.15
CA ILE A 41 -7.16 -5.06 -5.14
C ILE A 41 -8.54 -5.48 -5.63
N PRO A 42 -9.15 -6.53 -5.07
CA PRO A 42 -10.49 -6.95 -5.45
C PRO A 42 -11.54 -5.95 -4.98
N PRO A 43 -12.80 -6.04 -5.45
CA PRO A 43 -13.90 -5.22 -4.95
C PRO A 43 -13.97 -5.23 -3.41
N GLY A 44 -14.04 -4.06 -2.81
CA GLY A 44 -14.02 -3.90 -1.35
C GLY A 44 -12.64 -3.99 -0.70
N GLY A 45 -11.59 -4.25 -1.49
CA GLY A 45 -10.21 -4.34 -0.99
C GLY A 45 -9.55 -2.99 -0.72
N GLY A 46 -8.29 -3.06 -0.32
CA GLY A 46 -7.48 -1.94 0.14
C GLY A 46 -7.45 -1.83 1.67
N PRO A 47 -6.44 -1.15 2.24
CA PRO A 47 -6.36 -0.97 3.68
C PRO A 47 -7.59 -0.27 4.24
N PRO A 48 -8.26 -0.82 5.26
CA PRO A 48 -9.52 -0.26 5.77
C PRO A 48 -9.35 0.99 6.64
N VAL A 49 -8.10 1.34 6.96
CA VAL A 49 -7.79 2.47 7.84
C VAL A 49 -6.88 3.47 7.16
N MET A 50 -7.01 4.74 7.52
CA MET A 50 -6.06 5.78 7.16
C MET A 50 -4.71 5.49 7.83
N HIS A 51 -3.62 5.77 7.14
CA HIS A 51 -2.26 5.61 7.67
C HIS A 51 -1.32 6.67 7.10
N ARG A 52 -0.17 6.82 7.72
CA ARG A 52 0.93 7.64 7.20
C ARG A 52 2.27 7.03 7.57
N HIS A 53 3.27 7.37 6.79
CA HIS A 53 4.65 6.92 6.97
C HIS A 53 5.62 7.91 6.31
N GLN A 54 6.87 7.89 6.73
CA GLN A 54 7.90 8.80 6.22
C GLN A 54 8.19 8.62 4.72
N PRO A 55 8.26 7.41 4.14
CA PRO A 55 8.48 7.27 2.71
C PRO A 55 7.41 7.97 1.87
N GLY A 56 7.85 8.64 0.80
CA GLY A 56 6.96 9.08 -0.27
C GLY A 56 6.56 7.90 -1.15
N GLU A 57 5.49 8.07 -1.92
CA GLU A 57 4.93 7.04 -2.76
C GLU A 57 4.50 7.58 -4.11
N ILE A 58 4.57 6.70 -5.12
CA ILE A 58 3.90 6.90 -6.40
C ILE A 58 3.04 5.68 -6.67
N PHE A 59 1.77 5.91 -6.95
CA PHE A 59 0.84 4.89 -7.42
C PHE A 59 0.57 5.09 -8.91
N HIS A 60 0.69 4.03 -9.69
CA HIS A 60 0.28 4.01 -11.08
C HIS A 60 -0.84 2.98 -11.24
N VAL A 61 -2.04 3.43 -11.56
CA VAL A 61 -3.18 2.55 -11.80
C VAL A 61 -3.01 1.88 -13.15
N LEU A 62 -2.87 0.56 -13.16
CA LEU A 62 -2.67 -0.24 -14.36
C LEU A 62 -3.97 -0.76 -14.94
N GLU A 63 -4.90 -1.18 -14.07
CA GLU A 63 -6.21 -1.72 -14.45
C GLU A 63 -7.28 -1.26 -13.46
N GLY A 64 -8.49 -1.07 -13.96
CA GLY A 64 -9.65 -0.74 -13.13
C GLY A 64 -9.64 0.70 -12.62
N GLU A 65 -10.26 0.89 -11.47
CA GLU A 65 -10.30 2.18 -10.78
C GLU A 65 -10.12 1.99 -9.28
N VAL A 66 -9.53 2.97 -8.64
CA VAL A 66 -9.34 3.00 -7.20
C VAL A 66 -9.68 4.37 -6.64
N ILE A 67 -10.06 4.40 -5.38
CA ILE A 67 -10.34 5.61 -4.64
C ILE A 67 -9.20 5.86 -3.66
N PHE A 68 -8.64 7.05 -3.72
CA PHE A 68 -7.69 7.56 -2.73
C PHE A 68 -8.43 8.44 -1.75
N TYR A 69 -8.24 8.17 -0.47
CA TYR A 69 -8.62 9.07 0.60
C TYR A 69 -7.35 9.73 1.10
N VAL A 70 -7.26 11.04 0.94
CA VAL A 70 -6.01 11.80 1.21
C VAL A 70 -6.31 12.93 2.17
N GLY A 71 -5.62 12.92 3.31
CA GLY A 71 -5.71 13.98 4.32
C GLY A 71 -4.93 15.23 3.89
N ASP A 72 -5.50 16.40 4.11
CA ASP A 72 -4.83 17.66 3.94
C ASP A 72 -4.22 18.18 5.27
N PRO A 73 -3.38 19.21 5.24
CA PRO A 73 -2.80 19.80 6.45
C PRO A 73 -3.82 20.34 7.44
N GLY A 74 -5.04 20.66 6.99
CA GLY A 74 -6.13 21.16 7.84
C GLY A 74 -6.94 20.05 8.50
N GLY A 75 -6.63 18.77 8.20
CA GLY A 75 -7.32 17.61 8.76
C GLY A 75 -8.54 17.15 7.97
N ALA A 76 -8.90 17.82 6.88
CA ALA A 76 -9.94 17.34 5.97
C ALA A 76 -9.42 16.18 5.11
N VAL A 77 -10.32 15.27 4.74
CA VAL A 77 -10.00 14.11 3.88
C VAL A 77 -10.71 14.30 2.55
N ARG A 78 -9.94 14.28 1.47
CA ARG A 78 -10.47 14.30 0.11
C ARG A 78 -10.60 12.88 -0.43
N ARG A 79 -11.68 12.65 -1.15
CA ARG A 79 -11.90 11.41 -1.90
C ARG A 79 -11.59 11.68 -3.37
N VAL A 80 -10.62 10.97 -3.92
CA VAL A 80 -10.12 11.15 -5.29
C VAL A 80 -10.22 9.82 -6.03
N THR A 81 -10.90 9.83 -7.19
CA THR A 81 -10.94 8.66 -8.07
C THR A 81 -9.77 8.69 -9.03
N ALA A 82 -9.06 7.58 -9.14
CA ALA A 82 -8.00 7.37 -10.12
C ALA A 82 -8.36 6.20 -11.04
N LEU A 83 -8.23 6.41 -12.33
CA LEU A 83 -8.55 5.46 -13.39
C LEU A 83 -7.27 4.85 -13.96
N ALA A 84 -7.41 3.74 -14.69
CA ALA A 84 -6.29 3.11 -15.40
C ALA A 84 -5.53 4.16 -16.25
N GLY A 85 -4.22 4.22 -16.04
CA GLY A 85 -3.33 5.21 -16.65
C GLY A 85 -2.97 6.39 -15.75
N ASP A 86 -3.77 6.67 -14.72
CA ASP A 86 -3.48 7.77 -13.80
C ASP A 86 -2.32 7.44 -12.86
N VAL A 87 -1.58 8.49 -12.50
CA VAL A 87 -0.49 8.43 -11.52
C VAL A 87 -0.81 9.35 -10.36
N VAL A 88 -0.72 8.84 -9.14
CA VAL A 88 -0.97 9.59 -7.90
C VAL A 88 0.31 9.64 -7.08
N PRO A 89 1.03 10.77 -7.07
CA PRO A 89 2.17 10.97 -6.18
C PRO A 89 1.72 11.45 -4.81
N LEU A 90 2.27 10.87 -3.75
CA LEU A 90 2.03 11.29 -2.37
C LEU A 90 3.35 11.58 -1.67
N ALA A 91 3.45 12.77 -1.10
CA ALA A 91 4.58 13.12 -0.25
C ALA A 91 4.61 12.26 1.01
N GLY A 92 5.79 12.03 1.56
CA GLY A 92 5.93 11.35 2.85
C GLY A 92 5.12 12.02 3.94
N ASN A 93 4.66 11.24 4.90
CA ASN A 93 3.81 11.64 6.02
C ASN A 93 2.41 12.16 5.64
N THR A 94 1.99 12.03 4.40
CA THR A 94 0.62 12.35 3.99
C THR A 94 -0.34 11.27 4.51
N PRO A 95 -1.35 11.62 5.33
CA PRO A 95 -2.39 10.68 5.72
C PRO A 95 -3.16 10.21 4.49
N HIS A 96 -3.29 8.90 4.30
CA HIS A 96 -3.99 8.36 3.14
C HIS A 96 -4.41 6.91 3.33
N THR A 97 -5.27 6.47 2.45
CA THR A 97 -5.51 5.06 2.13
C THR A 97 -6.06 4.94 0.71
N ILE A 98 -6.06 3.73 0.19
CA ILE A 98 -6.57 3.37 -1.14
C ILE A 98 -7.64 2.29 -1.00
N ARG A 99 -8.76 2.43 -1.73
CA ARG A 99 -9.87 1.48 -1.70
C ARG A 99 -10.34 1.17 -3.11
N ASN A 100 -10.69 -0.09 -3.36
CA ASN A 100 -11.44 -0.45 -4.57
C ASN A 100 -12.93 -0.48 -4.22
N GLU A 101 -13.65 0.55 -4.63
CA GLU A 101 -15.11 0.66 -4.43
C GLU A 101 -15.89 0.24 -5.68
N SER A 102 -15.19 -0.25 -6.71
CA SER A 102 -15.81 -0.72 -7.96
C SER A 102 -16.23 -2.19 -7.86
N ALA A 103 -16.89 -2.67 -8.92
CA ALA A 103 -17.33 -4.06 -9.02
C ALA A 103 -16.29 -4.99 -9.68
N ARG A 104 -15.11 -4.49 -10.02
CA ARG A 104 -14.05 -5.25 -10.69
C ARG A 104 -12.72 -5.11 -9.96
N ASP A 105 -11.81 -6.06 -10.19
CA ASP A 105 -10.45 -5.96 -9.68
C ASP A 105 -9.77 -4.69 -10.22
N ALA A 106 -8.96 -4.08 -9.38
CA ALA A 106 -8.02 -3.04 -9.77
C ALA A 106 -6.59 -3.55 -9.60
N VAL A 107 -5.68 -3.05 -10.43
CA VAL A 107 -4.25 -3.34 -10.32
C VAL A 107 -3.49 -2.02 -10.28
N VAL A 108 -2.64 -1.85 -9.28
CA VAL A 108 -1.80 -0.66 -9.11
C VAL A 108 -0.34 -1.06 -8.98
N PHE A 109 0.53 -0.28 -9.59
CA PHE A 109 1.97 -0.34 -9.37
C PHE A 109 2.35 0.75 -8.38
N VAL A 110 3.09 0.39 -7.32
CA VAL A 110 3.41 1.30 -6.23
C VAL A 110 4.91 1.30 -5.96
N VAL A 111 5.48 2.50 -5.86
CA VAL A 111 6.89 2.70 -5.50
C VAL A 111 6.95 3.49 -4.20
N HIS A 112 7.71 2.96 -3.24
CA HIS A 112 8.00 3.62 -1.95
C HIS A 112 9.49 3.98 -1.89
N SER A 113 9.81 5.17 -1.40
CA SER A 113 11.19 5.59 -1.18
C SER A 113 11.31 6.46 0.07
N PRO A 114 12.20 6.14 1.01
CA PRO A 114 13.07 4.95 1.09
C PRO A 114 12.30 3.64 1.30
N ALA A 115 12.96 2.52 1.04
CA ALA A 115 12.33 1.19 1.02
C ALA A 115 11.87 0.69 2.41
N GLY A 116 12.71 0.88 3.43
CA GLY A 116 12.66 0.15 4.69
C GLY A 116 11.31 0.09 5.39
N PRO A 117 10.67 1.22 5.70
CA PRO A 117 9.43 1.21 6.50
C PRO A 117 8.30 0.38 5.88
N MET A 118 8.00 0.61 4.60
CA MET A 118 6.88 -0.10 3.96
C MET A 118 7.21 -1.54 3.61
N GLU A 119 8.43 -1.84 3.21
CA GLU A 119 8.87 -3.22 3.02
C GLU A 119 8.82 -4.01 4.32
N GLY A 120 9.33 -3.46 5.40
CA GLY A 120 9.32 -4.09 6.72
C GLY A 120 7.89 -4.33 7.23
N PHE A 121 7.03 -3.33 7.12
CA PHE A 121 5.64 -3.44 7.51
C PHE A 121 4.89 -4.50 6.68
N ALA A 122 4.97 -4.43 5.37
CA ALA A 122 4.26 -5.36 4.49
C ALA A 122 4.72 -6.82 4.68
N ARG A 123 6.04 -7.02 4.81
CA ARG A 123 6.60 -8.35 5.06
C ARG A 123 6.14 -8.93 6.40
N ALA A 124 6.16 -8.13 7.46
CA ALA A 124 5.73 -8.57 8.79
C ALA A 124 4.21 -8.80 8.86
N ALA A 125 3.42 -7.93 8.25
CA ALA A 125 1.97 -8.10 8.18
C ALA A 125 1.57 -9.35 7.40
N ALA A 126 2.25 -9.64 6.29
CA ALA A 126 2.03 -10.87 5.51
C ALA A 126 2.40 -12.13 6.30
N ALA A 127 3.46 -12.09 7.07
CA ALA A 127 3.87 -13.21 7.93
C ALA A 127 2.82 -13.48 9.03
N LEU A 128 2.25 -12.43 9.62
CA LEU A 128 1.14 -12.59 10.58
C LEU A 128 -0.09 -13.21 9.91
N ALA A 129 -0.47 -12.71 8.74
CA ALA A 129 -1.63 -13.17 7.99
C ALA A 129 -1.53 -14.64 7.56
N ALA A 130 -0.33 -15.18 7.38
CA ALA A 130 -0.10 -16.58 7.04
C ALA A 130 -0.60 -17.55 8.14
N SER A 131 -0.69 -17.10 9.40
CA SER A 131 -1.19 -17.88 10.53
C SER A 131 -2.67 -17.64 10.85
N GLY A 132 -3.37 -16.89 10.01
CA GLY A 132 -4.77 -16.49 10.20
C GLY A 132 -4.91 -14.97 10.21
N PRO A 133 -6.15 -14.43 10.25
CA PRO A 133 -6.38 -12.99 10.28
C PRO A 133 -5.68 -12.36 11.49
N PRO A 134 -4.77 -11.40 11.31
CA PRO A 134 -4.11 -10.74 12.43
C PRO A 134 -5.10 -9.87 13.21
N SER A 135 -4.90 -9.76 14.53
CA SER A 135 -5.65 -8.82 15.34
C SER A 135 -5.20 -7.39 15.08
N MET A 136 -6.05 -6.42 15.42
CA MET A 136 -5.67 -5.01 15.33
C MET A 136 -4.46 -4.69 16.22
N GLU A 137 -4.36 -5.30 17.40
CA GLU A 137 -3.21 -5.15 18.28
C GLU A 137 -1.90 -5.61 17.61
N GLN A 138 -1.92 -6.76 16.94
CA GLN A 138 -0.78 -7.27 16.20
C GLN A 138 -0.38 -6.32 15.05
N LEU A 139 -1.36 -5.82 14.30
CA LEU A 139 -1.11 -4.88 13.21
C LEU A 139 -0.55 -3.55 13.71
N LEU A 140 -1.07 -3.02 14.82
CA LEU A 140 -0.55 -1.80 15.45
C LEU A 140 0.90 -1.98 15.90
N ALA A 141 1.24 -3.13 16.50
CA ALA A 141 2.61 -3.41 16.92
C ALA A 141 3.57 -3.46 15.72
N VAL A 142 3.22 -4.16 14.67
CA VAL A 142 4.02 -4.24 13.43
C VAL A 142 4.16 -2.87 12.77
N ALA A 143 3.08 -2.10 12.73
CA ALA A 143 3.11 -0.73 12.19
C ALA A 143 4.08 0.15 12.99
N GLN A 144 3.99 0.14 14.30
CA GLN A 144 4.87 0.92 15.18
C GLN A 144 6.35 0.55 15.01
N GLU A 145 6.65 -0.74 14.92
CA GLU A 145 8.02 -1.24 14.72
C GLU A 145 8.63 -0.77 13.38
N ASN A 146 7.81 -0.51 12.39
CA ASN A 146 8.23 -0.13 11.04
C ASN A 146 8.00 1.36 10.72
N GLY A 147 7.59 2.16 11.69
CA GLY A 147 7.38 3.60 11.50
C GLY A 147 6.14 3.93 10.67
N VAL A 148 5.16 3.02 10.64
CA VAL A 148 3.85 3.26 10.01
C VAL A 148 2.85 3.60 11.11
N GLU A 149 2.16 4.72 10.96
CA GLU A 149 1.14 5.17 11.91
C GLU A 149 -0.25 4.86 11.35
N LEU A 150 -1.01 4.05 12.07
CA LEU A 150 -2.41 3.76 11.75
C LEU A 150 -3.30 4.81 12.43
N LEU A 151 -4.07 5.54 11.63
CA LEU A 151 -4.81 6.74 12.06
C LEU A 151 -6.29 6.48 12.35
N GLY A 152 -6.75 5.23 12.15
CA GLY A 152 -8.14 4.87 12.36
C GLY A 152 -8.98 4.81 11.09
N PRO A 153 -10.30 4.64 11.21
CA PRO A 153 -11.17 4.42 10.06
C PRO A 153 -11.21 5.65 9.14
N ILE A 154 -11.60 5.39 7.89
CA ILE A 154 -11.79 6.46 6.90
C ILE A 154 -12.91 7.38 7.39
N PRO A 155 -12.66 8.70 7.56
CA PRO A 155 -13.73 9.62 7.93
C PRO A 155 -14.81 9.67 6.84
N THR A 156 -16.06 9.78 7.26
CA THR A 156 -17.13 10.06 6.30
C THR A 156 -16.84 11.40 5.65
N PRO A 157 -16.74 11.50 4.30
CA PRO A 157 -16.54 12.78 3.64
C PRO A 157 -17.64 13.73 4.04
N ALA A 158 -17.30 14.99 4.36
CA ALA A 158 -18.28 16.04 4.56
C ALA A 158 -19.09 16.18 3.27
N GLY A 159 -20.42 16.04 3.37
CA GLY A 159 -21.34 16.15 2.25
C GLY A 159 -21.36 17.54 1.62
#